data_36ef7bb5f07999de7ccf594b87cba40d
#
_entry.id   36ef7bb5f07999de7ccf594b87cba40d
#
_cell.length_a   1.000
_cell.length_b   1.000
_cell.length_c   1.000
_cell.angle_alpha   90.00
_cell.angle_beta   90.00
_cell.angle_gamma   90.00
#
_symmetry.space_group_name_H-M   'P 1'
#
loop_
_entity.id
_entity.type
_entity.pdbx_description
1 polymer ?
#
loop_
_entity_poly.entity_id
_entity_poly.type
_entity_poly.pdbx_seq_one_letter_code
_entity_poly.pdbx_strand_id
1 'polypeptide(L)'
;MLQDKKSLTGKIGDTLRLCMYLICGASQNKYKQPKFVENSAEDSIYYELTALIDAGKLNEAEDVMFDRLNPRNADDYYTMLCVYDYMNGLDDDYLEANDFTREEIEDGVQEITGIYDTEGLYRDCYM
;
A
#
# COMPACT_ATOMS: atom_id res chain seq x y z
N MET A 1 -14.14 2.85 26.24
CA MET A 1 -14.09 2.76 25.87
C MET A 1 -13.85 2.58 25.02
N LEU A 2 -13.50 2.71 25.07
CA LEU A 2 -13.28 2.57 24.37
C LEU A 2 -12.76 2.21 23.73
N GLN A 3 -12.25 2.25 23.66
CA GLN A 3 -11.73 1.86 22.98
C GLN A 3 -11.44 0.69 22.39
N ASP A 4 -11.65 0.18 22.39
CA ASP A 4 -11.75 -1.07 21.72
C ASP A 4 -11.75 -0.93 20.25
N LYS A 5 -11.99 0.24 19.78
CA LYS A 5 -11.89 0.53 18.39
C LYS A 5 -10.46 0.54 17.97
N LYS A 6 -10.16 -0.12 16.87
CA LYS A 6 -8.85 -0.01 16.31
C LYS A 6 -8.62 1.41 15.85
N SER A 7 -7.41 1.88 16.02
CA SER A 7 -7.01 3.16 15.46
C SER A 7 -7.11 3.10 13.94
N LEU A 8 -7.09 4.25 13.31
CA LEU A 8 -7.10 4.29 11.85
C LEU A 8 -5.88 3.56 11.30
N THR A 9 -4.73 3.72 11.95
CA THR A 9 -3.52 3.00 11.57
C THR A 9 -3.76 1.49 11.54
N GLY A 10 -4.42 0.97 12.56
CA GLY A 10 -4.72 -0.44 12.64
C GLY A 10 -5.69 -0.90 11.57
N LYS A 11 -6.67 -0.07 11.27
CA LYS A 11 -7.63 -0.40 10.21
C LYS A 11 -6.97 -0.45 8.85
N ILE A 12 -6.13 0.52 8.57
CA ILE A 12 -5.39 0.55 7.31
C ILE A 12 -4.49 -0.68 7.21
N GLY A 13 -3.81 -1.01 8.30
CA GLY A 13 -2.95 -2.18 8.33
C GLY A 13 -3.71 -3.47 8.05
N ASP A 14 -4.91 -3.60 8.63
CA ASP A 14 -5.73 -4.78 8.39
C ASP A 14 -6.15 -4.86 6.93
N THR A 15 -6.54 -3.73 6.35
CA THR A 15 -6.94 -3.69 4.95
C THR A 15 -5.77 -4.06 4.04
N LEU A 16 -4.60 -3.50 4.32
CA LEU A 16 -3.41 -3.80 3.52
C LEU A 16 -3.07 -5.29 3.58
N ARG A 17 -3.11 -5.86 4.78
CA ARG A 17 -2.80 -7.28 4.92
C ARG A 17 -3.82 -8.15 4.19
N LEU A 18 -5.08 -7.78 4.25
CA LEU A 18 -6.11 -8.53 3.53
C LEU A 18 -5.88 -8.45 2.03
N CYS A 19 -5.61 -7.25 1.51
CA CYS A 19 -5.38 -7.08 0.08
C CYS A 19 -4.17 -7.88 -0.39
N MET A 20 -3.10 -7.82 0.39
CA MET A 20 -1.89 -8.57 0.05
C MET A 20 -2.14 -10.07 0.11
N TYR A 21 -2.90 -10.50 1.12
CA TYR A 21 -3.23 -11.91 1.25
C TYR A 21 -4.05 -12.38 0.05
N LEU A 22 -5.01 -11.59 -0.40
CA LEU A 22 -5.87 -12.00 -1.50
C LEU A 22 -5.07 -12.17 -2.78
N ILE A 23 -4.11 -11.28 -3.04
CA ILE A 23 -3.28 -11.40 -4.21
C ILE A 23 -2.37 -12.62 -4.14
N CYS A 24 -1.67 -12.76 -3.03
CA CYS A 24 -0.70 -13.84 -2.86
C CYS A 24 -1.38 -15.16 -2.54
N GLY A 25 -2.39 -15.10 -1.68
CA GLY A 25 -3.05 -16.29 -1.20
C GLY A 25 -3.88 -16.97 -2.24
N ALA A 26 -4.44 -16.20 -3.15
CA ALA A 26 -5.26 -16.78 -4.21
C ALA A 26 -4.43 -17.75 -5.05
N SER A 27 -3.12 -17.49 -5.16
CA SER A 27 -2.28 -18.36 -5.96
C SER A 27 -1.42 -19.28 -5.11
N GLN A 28 -1.01 -18.84 -3.93
CA GLN A 28 -0.04 -19.58 -3.12
C GLN A 28 -0.63 -20.16 -1.86
N ASN A 29 -1.82 -19.76 -1.53
CA ASN A 29 -2.50 -20.22 -0.33
C ASN A 29 -1.82 -19.80 0.94
N LYS A 30 -0.95 -18.82 0.90
CA LYS A 30 -0.38 -18.28 2.11
C LYS A 30 0.19 -16.91 1.83
N TYR A 31 0.05 -16.08 2.83
CA TYR A 31 0.55 -14.73 2.78
C TYR A 31 2.05 -14.73 3.09
N LYS A 32 2.78 -13.96 2.34
CA LYS A 32 4.20 -13.77 2.61
C LYS A 32 4.51 -12.30 2.56
N GLN A 33 5.39 -11.89 3.46
CA GLN A 33 5.91 -10.55 3.43
C GLN A 33 6.63 -10.36 2.09
N PRO A 34 6.42 -9.24 1.42
CA PRO A 34 7.07 -9.04 0.13
C PRO A 34 8.58 -9.02 0.28
N LYS A 35 9.23 -9.65 -0.66
CA LYS A 35 10.67 -9.61 -0.75
C LYS A 35 11.00 -9.10 -2.12
N PHE A 36 11.66 -7.96 -2.17
CA PHE A 36 12.03 -7.38 -3.44
C PHE A 36 13.40 -7.85 -3.82
N VAL A 37 13.49 -8.47 -4.97
CA VAL A 37 14.76 -8.98 -5.46
C VAL A 37 15.57 -7.81 -5.97
N GLU A 38 16.81 -7.71 -5.50
CA GLU A 38 17.67 -6.63 -5.90
C GLU A 38 17.80 -6.61 -7.42
N ASN A 39 17.70 -5.41 -7.99
CA ASN A 39 17.80 -5.17 -9.42
C ASN A 39 16.58 -5.55 -10.23
N SER A 40 15.47 -5.91 -9.58
CA SER A 40 14.23 -6.06 -10.32
C SER A 40 13.63 -4.67 -10.54
N ALA A 41 12.73 -4.55 -11.50
CA ALA A 41 12.09 -3.27 -11.78
C ALA A 41 11.25 -2.83 -10.58
N GLU A 42 10.51 -3.77 -9.99
CA GLU A 42 9.65 -3.46 -8.84
C GLU A 42 10.49 -3.09 -7.62
N ASP A 43 11.60 -3.79 -7.45
CA ASP A 43 12.51 -3.51 -6.35
C ASP A 43 13.05 -2.09 -6.46
N SER A 44 13.47 -1.70 -7.65
CA SER A 44 14.05 -0.39 -7.88
C SER A 44 13.06 0.73 -7.58
N ILE A 45 11.82 0.61 -8.07
CA ILE A 45 10.83 1.66 -7.85
C ILE A 45 10.42 1.71 -6.39
N TYR A 46 10.31 0.57 -5.73
CA TYR A 46 9.95 0.54 -4.33
C TYR A 46 10.97 1.31 -3.49
N TYR A 47 12.25 1.04 -3.72
CA TYR A 47 13.29 1.71 -2.93
C TYR A 47 13.41 3.18 -3.29
N GLU A 48 13.14 3.54 -4.52
CA GLU A 48 13.12 4.94 -4.91
C GLU A 48 12.01 5.68 -4.17
N LEU A 49 10.83 5.07 -4.09
CA LEU A 49 9.69 5.69 -3.41
C LEU A 49 9.90 5.79 -1.91
N THR A 50 10.42 4.73 -1.29
CA THR A 50 10.67 4.80 0.15
C THR A 50 11.76 5.81 0.47
N ALA A 51 12.73 6.01 -0.42
CA ALA A 51 13.74 7.04 -0.22
C ALA A 51 13.11 8.44 -0.22
N LEU A 52 12.13 8.68 -1.09
CA LEU A 52 11.42 9.95 -1.08
C LEU A 52 10.64 10.11 0.23
N ILE A 53 10.00 9.05 0.68
CA ILE A 53 9.25 9.08 1.93
C ILE A 53 10.18 9.40 3.10
N ASP A 54 11.35 8.76 3.13
CA ASP A 54 12.32 9.00 4.20
C ASP A 54 12.87 10.42 4.17
N ALA A 55 12.84 11.05 3.00
CA ALA A 55 13.30 12.43 2.85
C ALA A 55 12.18 13.43 3.16
N GLY A 56 11.01 12.95 3.60
CA GLY A 56 9.90 13.82 3.92
C GLY A 56 9.07 14.24 2.73
N LYS A 57 9.25 13.58 1.60
CA LYS A 57 8.57 13.95 0.36
C LYS A 57 7.46 12.96 0.05
N LEU A 58 6.51 12.83 0.98
CA LEU A 58 5.46 11.83 0.85
C LEU A 58 4.51 12.14 -0.30
N ASN A 59 4.13 13.41 -0.47
CA ASN A 59 3.25 13.77 -1.58
C ASN A 59 3.92 13.53 -2.92
N GLU A 60 5.20 13.83 -3.00
CA GLU A 60 5.95 13.58 -4.23
C GLU A 60 6.07 12.08 -4.49
N ALA A 61 6.29 11.30 -3.44
CA ALA A 61 6.37 9.84 -3.59
C ALA A 61 5.07 9.30 -4.16
N GLU A 62 3.94 9.79 -3.65
CA GLU A 62 2.64 9.33 -4.13
C GLU A 62 2.44 9.72 -5.60
N ASP A 63 2.81 10.94 -5.97
CA ASP A 63 2.70 11.39 -7.35
C ASP A 63 3.54 10.53 -8.28
N VAL A 64 4.78 10.25 -7.88
CA VAL A 64 5.68 9.41 -8.70
C VAL A 64 5.12 8.00 -8.82
N MET A 65 4.59 7.49 -7.72
CA MET A 65 4.01 6.16 -7.70
C MET A 65 2.87 6.04 -8.72
N PHE A 66 1.94 6.99 -8.69
CA PHE A 66 0.81 6.95 -9.62
C PHE A 66 1.23 7.22 -11.06
N ASP A 67 2.34 7.92 -11.24
CA ASP A 67 2.84 8.19 -12.59
C ASP A 67 3.49 6.96 -13.21
N ARG A 68 4.14 6.16 -12.39
CA ARG A 68 4.99 5.08 -12.90
C ARG A 68 4.41 3.69 -12.73
N LEU A 69 3.43 3.51 -11.87
CA LEU A 69 2.84 2.20 -11.62
C LEU A 69 1.38 2.20 -12.01
N ASN A 70 0.93 1.05 -12.47
CA ASN A 70 -0.45 0.88 -12.92
C ASN A 70 -1.18 -0.06 -11.96
N PRO A 71 -2.15 0.46 -11.19
CA PRO A 71 -2.83 -0.41 -10.22
C PRO A 71 -3.66 -1.53 -10.85
N ARG A 72 -3.85 -1.51 -12.16
CA ARG A 72 -4.52 -2.63 -12.83
C ARG A 72 -3.60 -3.83 -13.01
N ASN A 73 -2.29 -3.60 -12.93
CA ASN A 73 -1.30 -4.66 -13.05
C ASN A 73 -1.06 -5.24 -11.65
N ALA A 74 -1.14 -6.56 -11.51
CA ALA A 74 -1.06 -7.19 -10.20
C ALA A 74 0.27 -6.90 -9.49
N ASP A 75 1.37 -6.96 -10.22
CA ASP A 75 2.67 -6.70 -9.61
C ASP A 75 2.80 -5.25 -9.18
N ASP A 76 2.34 -4.33 -10.00
CA ASP A 76 2.37 -2.91 -9.66
C ASP A 76 1.46 -2.62 -8.47
N TYR A 77 0.26 -3.18 -8.49
CA TYR A 77 -0.68 -2.99 -7.41
C TYR A 77 -0.08 -3.47 -6.08
N TYR A 78 0.57 -4.65 -6.12
CA TYR A 78 1.20 -5.19 -4.93
C TYR A 78 2.30 -4.25 -4.42
N THR A 79 3.10 -3.73 -5.34
CA THR A 79 4.16 -2.78 -4.98
C THR A 79 3.56 -1.52 -4.36
N MET A 80 2.45 -1.02 -4.91
CA MET A 80 1.79 0.16 -4.37
C MET A 80 1.25 -0.12 -2.97
N LEU A 81 0.71 -1.31 -2.73
CA LEU A 81 0.28 -1.69 -1.39
C LEU A 81 1.45 -1.66 -0.42
N CYS A 82 2.61 -2.14 -0.85
CA CYS A 82 3.80 -2.14 -0.01
C CYS A 82 4.26 -0.72 0.33
N VAL A 83 4.15 0.19 -0.63
CA VAL A 83 4.51 1.59 -0.39
C VAL A 83 3.57 2.21 0.64
N TYR A 84 2.27 1.96 0.52
CA TYR A 84 1.32 2.48 1.50
C TYR A 84 1.51 1.82 2.87
N ASP A 85 1.90 0.55 2.89
CA ASP A 85 2.22 -0.11 4.15
C ASP A 85 3.41 0.58 4.83
N TYR A 86 4.41 0.94 4.03
CA TYR A 86 5.56 1.66 4.54
C TYR A 86 5.15 3.00 5.15
N MET A 87 4.30 3.74 4.43
CA MET A 87 3.80 5.02 4.93
C MET A 87 2.99 4.84 6.21
N ASN A 88 2.19 3.77 6.27
CA ASN A 88 1.33 3.54 7.41
C ASN A 88 2.12 3.19 8.67
N GLY A 89 3.37 2.79 8.50
CA GLY A 89 4.25 2.51 9.64
C GLY A 89 4.91 3.74 10.23
N LEU A 90 4.69 4.92 9.64
CA LEU A 90 5.31 6.15 10.12
C LEU A 90 4.47 6.77 11.23
N ASP A 91 5.15 7.56 12.08
CA ASP A 91 4.47 8.28 13.17
C ASP A 91 3.54 9.34 12.62
N ASP A 92 2.48 9.61 13.37
CA ASP A 92 1.58 10.72 13.02
C ASP A 92 2.34 12.04 12.97
N ASP A 93 3.29 12.24 13.88
CA ASP A 93 4.08 13.47 13.90
C ASP A 93 4.88 13.63 12.62
N TYR A 94 5.46 12.54 12.13
CA TYR A 94 6.23 12.60 10.90
C TYR A 94 5.33 12.91 9.70
N LEU A 95 4.17 12.28 9.65
CA LEU A 95 3.22 12.53 8.57
C LEU A 95 2.79 13.99 8.58
N GLU A 96 2.38 14.47 9.74
CA GLU A 96 1.90 15.84 9.86
C GLU A 96 2.98 16.85 9.51
N ALA A 97 4.22 16.60 9.95
CA ALA A 97 5.33 17.49 9.68
C ALA A 97 5.63 17.59 8.19
N ASN A 98 5.18 16.60 7.41
CA ASN A 98 5.44 16.55 5.98
C ASN A 98 4.18 16.68 5.14
N ASP A 99 3.16 17.29 5.75
CA ASP A 99 1.93 17.64 5.03
C ASP A 99 1.20 16.42 4.48
N PHE A 100 1.17 15.36 5.25
CA PHE A 100 0.50 14.13 4.84
C PHE A 100 -0.35 13.63 5.99
N THR A 101 -1.48 12.99 5.70
CA THR A 101 -2.34 12.52 6.76
C THR A 101 -2.57 11.03 6.63
N ARG A 102 -2.95 10.42 7.76
CA ARG A 102 -3.29 9.00 7.77
C ARG A 102 -4.50 8.72 6.87
N GLU A 103 -5.42 9.68 6.82
CA GLU A 103 -6.59 9.56 5.95
C GLU A 103 -6.19 9.52 4.48
N GLU A 104 -5.14 10.23 4.11
CA GLU A 104 -4.67 10.18 2.73
C GLU A 104 -4.11 8.79 2.39
N ILE A 105 -3.52 8.11 3.36
CA ILE A 105 -3.07 6.74 3.15
C ILE A 105 -4.28 5.85 2.93
N GLU A 106 -5.30 5.99 3.77
CA GLU A 106 -6.52 5.21 3.63
C GLU A 106 -7.17 5.44 2.26
N ASP A 107 -7.29 6.70 1.86
CA ASP A 107 -7.89 7.05 0.58
C ASP A 107 -7.09 6.45 -0.57
N GLY A 108 -5.77 6.50 -0.49
CA GLY A 108 -4.92 5.95 -1.53
C GLY A 108 -5.08 4.44 -1.67
N VAL A 109 -5.11 3.73 -0.53
CA VAL A 109 -5.30 2.29 -0.54
C VAL A 109 -6.65 1.95 -1.16
N GLN A 110 -7.69 2.69 -0.78
CA GLN A 110 -9.03 2.45 -1.33
C GLN A 110 -9.07 2.72 -2.82
N GLU A 111 -8.39 3.77 -3.25
CA GLU A 111 -8.38 4.12 -4.66
C GLU A 111 -7.71 3.05 -5.51
N ILE A 112 -6.51 2.61 -5.14
CA ILE A 112 -5.82 1.61 -5.95
C ILE A 112 -6.53 0.27 -5.89
N THR A 113 -7.11 -0.06 -4.74
CA THR A 113 -7.86 -1.31 -4.60
C THR A 113 -9.11 -1.29 -5.47
N GLY A 114 -9.79 -0.13 -5.51
CA GLY A 114 -10.95 0.01 -6.38
C GLY A 114 -10.60 -0.13 -7.85
N ILE A 115 -9.47 0.42 -8.25
CA ILE A 115 -9.02 0.32 -9.64
C ILE A 115 -8.69 -1.13 -9.97
N TYR A 116 -7.93 -1.79 -9.10
CA TYR A 116 -7.55 -3.17 -9.32
C TYR A 116 -8.78 -4.07 -9.40
N ASP A 117 -9.75 -3.82 -8.53
CA ASP A 117 -10.94 -4.66 -8.42
C ASP A 117 -12.04 -4.28 -9.43
N THR A 118 -11.78 -3.29 -10.27
CA THR A 118 -12.77 -2.87 -11.27
C THR A 118 -13.25 -4.04 -12.12
N GLU A 119 -12.38 -5.02 -12.35
CA GLU A 119 -12.75 -6.17 -13.16
C GLU A 119 -13.22 -7.35 -12.32
N GLY A 120 -13.50 -7.12 -11.06
CA GLY A 120 -14.03 -8.15 -10.18
C GLY A 120 -13.02 -9.17 -9.71
N LEU A 121 -11.75 -8.82 -9.74
CA LEU A 121 -10.71 -9.78 -9.39
C LEU A 121 -10.80 -10.23 -7.95
N TYR A 122 -11.09 -9.31 -7.04
CA TYR A 122 -11.22 -9.67 -5.64
C TYR A 122 -12.54 -10.35 -5.33
N ARG A 123 -13.54 -10.08 -6.12
CA ARG A 123 -14.84 -10.74 -5.90
C ARG A 123 -14.70 -12.24 -5.98
N ASP A 124 -13.86 -12.71 -6.89
CA ASP A 124 -13.64 -14.13 -7.04
C ASP A 124 -12.89 -14.72 -5.87
N CYS A 125 -12.20 -13.88 -5.10
CA CYS A 125 -11.40 -14.34 -3.99
C CYS A 125 -12.17 -14.40 -2.68
N TYR A 126 -13.11 -13.49 -2.47
CA TYR A 126 -13.77 -13.42 -1.17
C TYR A 126 -15.28 -13.56 -1.26
N MET A 127 -15.77 -14.06 -2.35
CA MET A 127 -17.15 -14.47 -2.46
C MET A 127 -17.23 -16.01 -2.49
#